data_bfb2709217b3fb650c509d6c5ed95e48
#
_entry.id   bfb2709217b3fb650c509d6c5ed95e48
#
_cell.length_a   1.000
_cell.length_b   1.000
_cell.length_c   1.000
_cell.angle_alpha   90.00
_cell.angle_beta   90.00
_cell.angle_gamma   90.00
#
_symmetry.space_group_name_H-M   'P 1'
#
loop_
_entity.id
_entity.type
_entity.pdbx_description
1 polymer ?
#
loop_
_entity_poly.entity_id
_entity_poly.type
_entity_poly.pdbx_seq_one_letter_code
_entity_poly.pdbx_strand_id
1 'polypeptide(L)'
;MAACVEAAATGVRDPGAARNNRARARIAVGTTDDYEEICCLGMGAFGAVVKARHRGTGQTVAIKRLAAADICGEMKLLREACLLEASGRDNPFVVGFHGVARNPPTMDLCLVMECVGPSLNDLLYQSRCAGMPPPPEAIVRAVMWQLLTGAKKMHDAHVVHRDIKPENILVGGEGSTVKICDFGLAIRMDESPPYEHVGTLWYMAPEMLLGKPDYDALVDTWSLGCVMAELISGSPLFMASDDAGQLAAIFEVLGAPDQTTWPWFSSTPFAALVQMMPELHMKRSNLLREEFPKTKLSEEGFQLLSGLLTCNPDKRLTAAAALKHPWFKKMNAP
;
A
#
# COMPACT_ATOMS: atom_id res chain seq x y z
N MET A 1 -12.94 16.93 -8.07
CA MET A 1 -11.82 17.19 -9.00
C MET A 1 -11.73 18.65 -9.47
N ALA A 2 -12.83 19.38 -9.67
CA ALA A 2 -12.80 20.80 -10.06
C ALA A 2 -12.10 21.76 -9.07
N ALA A 3 -12.01 21.43 -7.82
CA ALA A 3 -11.51 22.32 -6.76
C ALA A 3 -9.99 22.60 -6.76
N CYS A 4 -9.20 21.83 -7.48
CA CYS A 4 -7.73 22.02 -7.53
C CYS A 4 -7.26 22.87 -8.72
N VAL A 5 -8.07 23.03 -9.78
CA VAL A 5 -7.65 23.67 -11.04
C VAL A 5 -8.27 25.05 -11.27
N GLU A 6 -9.38 25.43 -10.62
CA GLU A 6 -10.14 26.66 -10.92
C GLU A 6 -9.72 27.93 -10.17
N ALA A 7 -8.55 28.04 -9.59
CA ALA A 7 -8.14 29.23 -8.84
C ALA A 7 -7.36 30.27 -9.66
N ALA A 8 -7.57 30.37 -10.97
CA ALA A 8 -6.85 31.33 -11.82
C ALA A 8 -7.76 32.30 -12.62
N ALA A 9 -9.03 32.52 -12.27
CA ALA A 9 -9.80 33.62 -12.92
C ALA A 9 -10.91 34.15 -12.01
N THR A 10 -10.97 35.46 -11.95
CA THR A 10 -12.03 36.39 -11.55
C THR A 10 -12.35 36.56 -10.05
N GLY A 11 -12.01 37.75 -9.56
CA GLY A 11 -12.42 38.28 -8.27
C GLY A 11 -13.87 38.79 -8.31
N VAL A 12 -14.71 38.26 -7.41
CA VAL A 12 -15.89 38.94 -6.87
C VAL A 12 -15.88 38.65 -5.35
N ARG A 13 -15.93 39.71 -4.54
CA ARG A 13 -15.94 39.63 -3.08
C ARG A 13 -17.36 39.49 -2.58
N ASP A 14 -17.62 38.43 -1.79
CA ASP A 14 -18.82 38.31 -0.95
C ASP A 14 -18.38 38.38 0.53
N PRO A 15 -18.92 39.29 1.37
CA PRO A 15 -18.51 39.48 2.76
C PRO A 15 -19.46 38.73 3.70
N GLY A 16 -19.14 37.45 4.03
CA GLY A 16 -19.96 36.76 5.01
C GLY A 16 -19.58 35.32 5.41
N ALA A 17 -18.55 34.72 4.91
CA ALA A 17 -18.15 33.35 5.30
C ALA A 17 -16.87 33.37 6.14
N ALA A 18 -16.93 32.85 7.36
CA ALA A 18 -15.77 32.63 8.20
C ALA A 18 -14.74 31.77 7.47
N ARG A 19 -13.61 32.41 7.10
CA ARG A 19 -12.53 31.79 6.34
C ARG A 19 -11.78 30.77 7.21
N ASN A 20 -12.04 29.49 7.00
CA ASN A 20 -11.06 28.45 7.31
C ASN A 20 -9.86 28.62 6.36
N ASN A 21 -8.89 29.44 6.75
CA ASN A 21 -7.62 29.64 6.04
C ASN A 21 -6.71 28.39 6.23
N ARG A 22 -7.09 27.27 5.63
CA ARG A 22 -6.09 26.26 5.28
C ARG A 22 -5.36 26.79 4.04
N ALA A 23 -4.15 27.31 4.24
CA ALA A 23 -3.27 27.67 3.14
C ALA A 23 -3.16 26.45 2.20
N ARG A 24 -3.70 26.57 0.99
CA ARG A 24 -3.52 25.56 -0.07
C ARG A 24 -2.04 25.55 -0.40
N ALA A 25 -1.34 24.47 -0.05
CA ALA A 25 0.04 24.27 -0.46
C ALA A 25 0.05 24.27 -2.00
N ARG A 26 0.76 25.23 -2.60
CA ARG A 26 0.99 25.25 -4.05
C ARG A 26 2.18 24.34 -4.29
N ILE A 27 1.96 23.22 -5.00
CA ILE A 27 3.06 22.37 -5.46
C ILE A 27 3.88 23.23 -6.45
N ALA A 28 5.13 23.51 -6.10
CA ALA A 28 6.04 24.18 -7.01
C ALA A 28 6.44 23.21 -8.12
N VAL A 29 6.31 23.64 -9.38
CA VAL A 29 6.73 22.85 -10.54
C VAL A 29 8.14 23.28 -10.91
N GLY A 30 9.12 22.36 -10.75
CA GLY A 30 10.51 22.55 -11.18
C GLY A 30 10.73 22.12 -12.63
N THR A 31 11.99 21.96 -13.02
CA THR A 31 12.41 21.42 -14.31
C THR A 31 13.27 20.16 -14.12
N THR A 32 13.16 19.18 -15.03
CA THR A 32 14.05 18.02 -15.01
C THR A 32 15.48 18.37 -15.40
N ASP A 33 15.75 19.55 -16.00
CA ASP A 33 17.09 20.01 -16.32
C ASP A 33 17.95 20.27 -15.06
N ASP A 34 17.30 20.48 -13.90
CA ASP A 34 18.00 20.61 -12.62
C ASP A 34 18.60 19.29 -12.12
N TYR A 35 18.33 18.17 -12.82
CA TYR A 35 18.74 16.84 -12.43
C TYR A 35 19.63 16.20 -13.49
N GLU A 36 20.59 15.41 -13.04
CA GLU A 36 21.42 14.52 -13.85
C GLU A 36 20.97 13.09 -13.62
N GLU A 37 20.51 12.42 -14.67
CA GLU A 37 20.10 11.03 -14.59
C GLU A 37 21.31 10.12 -14.41
N ILE A 38 21.19 9.14 -13.49
CA ILE A 38 22.24 8.20 -13.16
C ILE A 38 21.94 6.82 -13.74
N CYS A 39 20.75 6.27 -13.46
CA CYS A 39 20.33 4.96 -13.96
C CYS A 39 18.81 4.81 -13.87
N CYS A 40 18.27 3.83 -14.59
CA CYS A 40 16.89 3.38 -14.43
C CYS A 40 16.78 2.54 -13.16
N LEU A 41 15.75 2.82 -12.33
CA LEU A 41 15.41 2.04 -11.14
C LEU A 41 14.32 1.00 -11.43
N GLY A 42 13.42 1.29 -12.37
CA GLY A 42 12.35 0.38 -12.76
C GLY A 42 11.53 0.91 -13.94
N MET A 43 10.90 -0.01 -14.65
CA MET A 43 9.93 0.27 -15.71
C MET A 43 8.67 -0.56 -15.42
N GLY A 44 7.49 0.06 -15.51
CA GLY A 44 6.21 -0.59 -15.24
C GLY A 44 5.08 0.02 -16.05
N ALA A 45 3.86 -0.45 -15.80
CA ALA A 45 2.65 0.02 -16.49
C ALA A 45 2.40 1.53 -16.34
N PHE A 46 2.90 2.13 -15.26
CA PHE A 46 2.73 3.56 -14.95
C PHE A 46 3.88 4.44 -15.47
N GLY A 47 4.90 3.85 -16.12
CA GLY A 47 6.05 4.56 -16.66
C GLY A 47 7.39 4.11 -16.10
N ALA A 48 8.41 4.96 -16.26
CA ALA A 48 9.78 4.69 -15.82
C ALA A 48 10.11 5.47 -14.55
N VAL A 49 10.86 4.85 -13.65
CA VAL A 49 11.47 5.52 -12.50
C VAL A 49 12.97 5.54 -12.70
N VAL A 50 13.58 6.74 -12.64
CA VAL A 50 15.02 6.91 -12.80
C VAL A 50 15.63 7.49 -11.52
N LYS A 51 16.84 7.02 -11.19
CA LYS A 51 17.70 7.64 -10.18
C LYS A 51 18.38 8.84 -10.80
N ALA A 52 18.31 9.99 -10.12
CA ALA A 52 18.92 11.21 -10.60
C ALA A 52 19.59 11.97 -9.44
N ARG A 53 20.51 12.89 -9.78
CA ARG A 53 21.19 13.78 -8.83
C ARG A 53 20.80 15.23 -9.14
N HIS A 54 20.32 15.95 -8.14
CA HIS A 54 20.05 17.39 -8.29
C HIS A 54 21.37 18.15 -8.45
N ARG A 55 21.53 18.88 -9.56
CA ARG A 55 22.78 19.55 -9.95
C ARG A 55 23.26 20.60 -8.94
N GLY A 56 22.32 21.35 -8.35
CA GLY A 56 22.65 22.43 -7.41
C GLY A 56 22.96 21.93 -5.99
N THR A 57 22.26 20.88 -5.49
CA THR A 57 22.40 20.41 -4.10
C THR A 57 23.20 19.13 -3.96
N GLY A 58 23.40 18.39 -5.05
CA GLY A 58 23.98 17.04 -5.04
C GLY A 58 23.06 15.95 -4.48
N GLN A 59 21.84 16.31 -4.08
CA GLN A 59 20.87 15.34 -3.53
C GLN A 59 20.48 14.29 -4.56
N THR A 60 20.46 13.03 -4.14
CA THR A 60 19.97 11.91 -4.97
C THR A 60 18.46 11.75 -4.79
N VAL A 61 17.75 11.68 -5.91
CA VAL A 61 16.27 11.55 -5.98
C VAL A 61 15.86 10.42 -6.91
N ALA A 62 14.60 10.00 -6.78
CA ALA A 62 13.91 9.17 -7.77
C ALA A 62 12.92 10.05 -8.55
N ILE A 63 12.93 9.93 -9.88
CA ILE A 63 12.03 10.70 -10.75
C ILE A 63 11.16 9.68 -11.51
N LYS A 64 9.84 9.72 -11.23
CA LYS A 64 8.83 8.90 -11.92
C LYS A 64 8.30 9.67 -13.12
N ARG A 65 8.39 9.05 -14.30
CA ARG A 65 7.89 9.57 -15.58
C ARG A 65 6.68 8.77 -16.01
N LEU A 66 5.72 9.42 -16.63
CA LEU A 66 4.54 8.76 -17.17
C LEU A 66 4.87 7.94 -18.45
N ALA A 67 4.16 6.83 -18.61
CA ALA A 67 4.25 6.01 -19.81
C ALA A 67 3.59 6.67 -21.05
N ALA A 68 2.59 7.52 -20.84
CA ALA A 68 1.88 8.27 -21.87
C ALA A 68 1.65 9.72 -21.42
N ALA A 69 2.05 10.64 -22.28
CA ALA A 69 1.92 12.07 -22.10
C ALA A 69 0.57 12.57 -22.61
N ASP A 70 -0.51 12.20 -21.93
CA ASP A 70 -1.83 12.76 -22.19
C ASP A 70 -2.37 13.49 -20.96
N ILE A 71 -3.42 14.29 -21.15
CA ILE A 71 -4.04 15.05 -20.06
C ILE A 71 -4.52 14.14 -18.92
N CYS A 72 -4.97 12.93 -19.25
CA CYS A 72 -5.42 11.95 -18.27
C CYS A 72 -4.27 11.45 -17.41
N GLY A 73 -3.11 11.16 -18.00
CA GLY A 73 -1.89 10.76 -17.31
C GLY A 73 -1.35 11.87 -16.39
N GLU A 74 -1.29 13.12 -16.87
CA GLU A 74 -0.88 14.26 -16.03
C GLU A 74 -1.80 14.45 -14.81
N MET A 75 -3.12 14.32 -14.99
CA MET A 75 -4.07 14.40 -13.89
C MET A 75 -3.87 13.28 -12.85
N LYS A 76 -3.61 12.06 -13.32
CA LYS A 76 -3.29 10.93 -12.42
C LYS A 76 -2.00 11.18 -11.65
N LEU A 77 -0.94 11.68 -12.29
CA LEU A 77 0.32 11.99 -11.62
C LEU A 77 0.16 13.11 -10.59
N LEU A 78 -0.59 14.16 -10.90
CA LEU A 78 -0.87 15.24 -9.95
C LEU A 78 -1.69 14.74 -8.75
N ARG A 79 -2.65 13.83 -8.99
CA ARG A 79 -3.38 13.15 -7.92
C ARG A 79 -2.46 12.32 -7.04
N GLU A 80 -1.59 11.50 -7.65
CA GLU A 80 -0.58 10.72 -6.94
C GLU A 80 0.33 11.64 -6.10
N ALA A 81 0.82 12.75 -6.67
CA ALA A 81 1.63 13.74 -5.96
C ALA A 81 0.92 14.32 -4.72
N CYS A 82 -0.37 14.69 -4.86
CA CYS A 82 -1.15 15.20 -3.74
C CYS A 82 -1.36 14.16 -2.63
N LEU A 83 -1.61 12.90 -3.00
CA LEU A 83 -1.83 11.80 -2.05
C LEU A 83 -0.52 11.42 -1.34
N LEU A 84 0.59 11.39 -2.09
CA LEU A 84 1.92 11.16 -1.53
C LEU A 84 2.32 12.28 -0.56
N GLU A 85 2.13 13.55 -0.93
CA GLU A 85 2.41 14.69 -0.04
C GLU A 85 1.60 14.62 1.24
N ALA A 86 0.29 14.33 1.13
CA ALA A 86 -0.60 14.21 2.28
C ALA A 86 -0.18 13.05 3.22
N SER A 87 0.22 11.91 2.64
CA SER A 87 0.62 10.70 3.38
C SER A 87 2.02 10.78 3.98
N GLY A 88 2.93 11.52 3.32
CA GLY A 88 4.32 11.66 3.72
C GLY A 88 4.57 12.75 4.77
N ARG A 89 3.59 13.63 5.03
CA ARG A 89 3.76 14.70 6.03
C ARG A 89 3.96 14.09 7.42
N ASP A 90 5.14 14.35 8.01
CA ASP A 90 5.55 13.79 9.31
C ASP A 90 5.51 12.26 9.39
N ASN A 91 5.61 11.57 8.25
CA ASN A 91 5.57 10.13 8.13
C ASN A 91 6.90 9.58 7.61
N PRO A 92 7.81 9.12 8.49
CA PRO A 92 9.13 8.63 8.08
C PRO A 92 9.08 7.30 7.32
N PHE A 93 7.93 6.61 7.31
CA PHE A 93 7.73 5.30 6.68
C PHE A 93 6.93 5.35 5.38
N VAL A 94 6.81 6.55 4.80
CA VAL A 94 6.37 6.79 3.43
C VAL A 94 7.50 7.48 2.70
N VAL A 95 7.68 7.20 1.42
CA VAL A 95 8.69 7.85 0.59
C VAL A 95 8.47 9.36 0.57
N GLY A 96 9.57 10.13 0.72
CA GLY A 96 9.50 11.60 0.77
C GLY A 96 9.10 12.20 -0.57
N PHE A 97 8.11 13.10 -0.57
CA PHE A 97 7.73 13.91 -1.72
C PHE A 97 8.65 15.14 -1.81
N HIS A 98 9.29 15.37 -2.96
CA HIS A 98 10.17 16.51 -3.20
C HIS A 98 9.56 17.55 -4.15
N GLY A 99 8.58 17.16 -4.95
CA GLY A 99 7.90 18.07 -5.86
C GLY A 99 7.50 17.44 -7.18
N VAL A 100 7.07 18.29 -8.10
CA VAL A 100 6.76 17.91 -9.48
C VAL A 100 7.71 18.71 -10.38
N ALA A 101 8.26 18.07 -11.40
CA ALA A 101 9.12 18.71 -12.39
C ALA A 101 8.56 18.51 -13.80
N ARG A 102 8.75 19.51 -14.67
CA ARG A 102 8.41 19.40 -16.09
C ARG A 102 9.63 18.98 -16.90
N ASN A 103 9.47 18.03 -17.80
CA ASN A 103 10.50 17.64 -18.74
C ASN A 103 10.47 18.60 -19.95
N PRO A 104 11.46 19.49 -20.14
CA PRO A 104 11.38 20.52 -21.19
C PRO A 104 11.21 19.99 -22.61
N PRO A 105 11.90 18.90 -23.03
CA PRO A 105 11.75 18.36 -24.39
C PRO A 105 10.35 17.83 -24.71
N THR A 106 9.68 17.19 -23.74
CA THR A 106 8.36 16.54 -23.96
C THR A 106 7.22 17.31 -23.32
N MET A 107 7.52 18.27 -22.45
CA MET A 107 6.57 19.01 -21.62
C MET A 107 5.83 18.17 -20.59
N ASP A 108 6.17 16.89 -20.42
CA ASP A 108 5.55 15.98 -19.48
C ASP A 108 5.84 16.32 -18.02
N LEU A 109 4.88 16.08 -17.15
CA LEU A 109 5.10 16.16 -15.72
C LEU A 109 5.78 14.90 -15.20
N CYS A 110 6.71 15.09 -14.26
CA CYS A 110 7.43 14.05 -13.55
C CYS A 110 7.26 14.24 -12.05
N LEU A 111 7.13 13.14 -11.31
CA LEU A 111 7.09 13.14 -9.85
C LEU A 111 8.50 12.96 -9.30
N VAL A 112 8.95 13.90 -8.46
CA VAL A 112 10.27 13.86 -7.82
C VAL A 112 10.11 13.41 -6.36
N MET A 113 10.83 12.36 -6.00
CA MET A 113 10.70 11.68 -4.71
C MET A 113 12.06 11.36 -4.10
N GLU A 114 12.06 11.04 -2.83
CA GLU A 114 13.20 10.47 -2.13
C GLU A 114 13.67 9.18 -2.83
N CYS A 115 14.99 9.06 -3.03
CA CYS A 115 15.61 7.83 -3.51
C CYS A 115 16.04 7.00 -2.29
N VAL A 116 15.28 5.95 -1.97
CA VAL A 116 15.48 5.16 -0.75
C VAL A 116 16.47 4.01 -0.96
N GLY A 117 16.10 3.00 -1.74
CA GLY A 117 16.88 1.78 -1.95
C GLY A 117 16.10 0.76 -2.78
N PRO A 118 16.53 -0.53 -2.76
CA PRO A 118 15.83 -1.61 -3.45
C PRO A 118 14.45 -1.86 -2.83
N SER A 119 13.59 -2.52 -3.59
CA SER A 119 12.31 -2.99 -3.05
C SER A 119 12.50 -4.19 -2.10
N LEU A 120 11.54 -4.38 -1.20
CA LEU A 120 11.50 -5.58 -0.35
C LEU A 120 11.39 -6.85 -1.20
N ASN A 121 10.69 -6.79 -2.34
CA ASN A 121 10.60 -7.89 -3.30
C ASN A 121 11.97 -8.27 -3.86
N ASP A 122 12.80 -7.29 -4.26
CA ASP A 122 14.15 -7.55 -4.76
C ASP A 122 15.01 -8.26 -3.72
N LEU A 123 14.93 -7.83 -2.45
CA LEU A 123 15.68 -8.44 -1.36
C LEU A 123 15.20 -9.85 -1.03
N LEU A 124 13.89 -10.08 -1.00
CA LEU A 124 13.29 -11.41 -0.82
C LEU A 124 13.68 -12.34 -1.97
N TYR A 125 13.64 -11.86 -3.20
CA TYR A 125 14.04 -12.64 -4.37
C TYR A 125 15.52 -13.01 -4.31
N GLN A 126 16.41 -12.06 -4.02
CA GLN A 126 17.85 -12.31 -3.87
C GLN A 126 18.13 -13.32 -2.75
N SER A 127 17.46 -13.20 -1.60
CA SER A 127 17.59 -14.12 -0.48
C SER A 127 17.17 -15.54 -0.87
N ARG A 128 16.05 -15.69 -1.57
CA ARG A 128 15.56 -16.98 -2.08
C ARG A 128 16.56 -17.61 -3.07
N CYS A 129 17.06 -16.83 -4.04
CA CYS A 129 18.06 -17.30 -4.99
C CYS A 129 19.37 -17.72 -4.32
N ALA A 130 19.75 -17.07 -3.22
CA ALA A 130 20.92 -17.42 -2.43
C ALA A 130 20.68 -18.59 -1.43
N GLY A 131 19.47 -19.15 -1.38
CA GLY A 131 19.10 -20.21 -0.42
C GLY A 131 19.13 -19.75 1.04
N MET A 132 19.00 -18.45 1.29
CA MET A 132 18.99 -17.90 2.64
C MET A 132 17.65 -18.18 3.33
N PRO A 133 17.65 -18.47 4.64
CA PRO A 133 16.40 -18.61 5.37
C PRO A 133 15.67 -17.28 5.47
N PRO A 134 14.32 -17.30 5.69
CA PRO A 134 13.56 -16.11 5.98
C PRO A 134 14.15 -15.31 7.16
N PRO A 135 13.91 -13.99 7.23
CA PRO A 135 14.46 -13.17 8.30
C PRO A 135 13.91 -13.61 9.67
N PRO A 136 14.74 -13.50 10.74
CA PRO A 136 14.29 -13.78 12.10
C PRO A 136 13.06 -12.96 12.50
N GLU A 137 12.19 -13.50 13.37
CA GLU A 137 10.97 -12.84 13.82
C GLU A 137 11.21 -11.43 14.39
N ALA A 138 12.36 -11.17 14.99
CA ALA A 138 12.72 -9.85 15.50
C ALA A 138 12.84 -8.80 14.38
N ILE A 139 13.39 -9.18 13.22
CA ILE A 139 13.48 -8.33 12.04
C ILE A 139 12.08 -8.12 11.45
N VAL A 140 11.29 -9.19 11.29
CA VAL A 140 9.90 -9.08 10.81
C VAL A 140 9.10 -8.12 11.71
N ARG A 141 9.27 -8.21 13.02
CA ARG A 141 8.62 -7.32 14.01
C ARG A 141 8.99 -5.86 13.79
N ALA A 142 10.28 -5.57 13.59
CA ALA A 142 10.76 -4.21 13.34
C ALA A 142 10.22 -3.65 12.01
N VAL A 143 10.21 -4.44 10.96
CA VAL A 143 9.63 -4.07 9.65
C VAL A 143 8.13 -3.82 9.78
N MET A 144 7.38 -4.73 10.40
CA MET A 144 5.92 -4.59 10.55
C MET A 144 5.54 -3.39 11.41
N TRP A 145 6.30 -3.08 12.46
CA TRP A 145 6.07 -1.89 13.27
C TRP A 145 6.18 -0.61 12.44
N GLN A 146 7.19 -0.52 11.57
CA GLN A 146 7.40 0.63 10.68
C GLN A 146 6.27 0.73 9.65
N LEU A 147 5.92 -0.37 8.99
CA LEU A 147 4.86 -0.40 7.98
C LEU A 147 3.50 -0.06 8.57
N LEU A 148 3.15 -0.63 9.72
CA LEU A 148 1.89 -0.31 10.42
C LEU A 148 1.86 1.14 10.93
N THR A 149 3.01 1.69 11.34
CA THR A 149 3.11 3.11 11.71
C THR A 149 2.90 4.01 10.50
N GLY A 150 3.53 3.66 9.38
CA GLY A 150 3.34 4.34 8.09
C GLY A 150 1.87 4.31 7.64
N ALA A 151 1.27 3.12 7.62
CA ALA A 151 -0.13 2.93 7.26
C ALA A 151 -1.09 3.70 8.18
N LYS A 152 -0.87 3.64 9.51
CA LYS A 152 -1.69 4.41 10.45
C LYS A 152 -1.71 5.90 10.12
N LYS A 153 -0.53 6.48 9.83
CA LYS A 153 -0.44 7.92 9.51
C LYS A 153 -1.10 8.26 8.17
N MET A 154 -1.02 7.37 7.17
CA MET A 154 -1.78 7.51 5.92
C MET A 154 -3.29 7.49 6.17
N HIS A 155 -3.77 6.52 6.95
CA HIS A 155 -5.18 6.37 7.30
C HIS A 155 -5.69 7.55 8.14
N ASP A 156 -4.87 8.09 9.07
CA ASP A 156 -5.18 9.32 9.81
C ASP A 156 -5.30 10.54 8.87
N ALA A 157 -4.58 10.54 7.74
CA ALA A 157 -4.70 11.54 6.68
C ALA A 157 -5.82 11.24 5.67
N HIS A 158 -6.68 10.25 5.97
CA HIS A 158 -7.76 9.76 5.12
C HIS A 158 -7.29 9.24 3.74
N VAL A 159 -6.08 8.69 3.65
CA VAL A 159 -5.53 8.08 2.44
C VAL A 159 -5.45 6.57 2.60
N VAL A 160 -5.96 5.84 1.59
CA VAL A 160 -5.85 4.38 1.46
C VAL A 160 -5.00 4.07 0.25
N HIS A 161 -3.99 3.20 0.42
CA HIS A 161 -3.01 2.90 -0.61
C HIS A 161 -3.54 1.96 -1.69
N ARG A 162 -4.21 0.87 -1.31
CA ARG A 162 -4.83 -0.16 -2.15
C ARG A 162 -3.88 -1.08 -2.92
N ASP A 163 -2.57 -0.86 -2.83
CA ASP A 163 -1.57 -1.71 -3.50
C ASP A 163 -0.30 -1.91 -2.64
N ILE A 164 -0.49 -2.17 -1.33
CA ILE A 164 0.63 -2.52 -0.46
C ILE A 164 1.09 -3.94 -0.78
N LYS A 165 2.36 -4.06 -1.18
CA LYS A 165 3.03 -5.31 -1.56
C LYS A 165 4.56 -5.14 -1.45
N PRO A 166 5.35 -6.21 -1.48
CA PRO A 166 6.81 -6.12 -1.37
C PRO A 166 7.48 -5.23 -2.43
N GLU A 167 6.93 -5.14 -3.64
CA GLU A 167 7.43 -4.25 -4.71
C GLU A 167 7.27 -2.76 -4.35
N ASN A 168 6.23 -2.41 -3.58
CA ASN A 168 5.91 -1.05 -3.17
C ASN A 168 6.41 -0.72 -1.75
N ILE A 169 7.33 -1.52 -1.22
CA ILE A 169 8.03 -1.29 0.05
C ILE A 169 9.51 -1.16 -0.26
N LEU A 170 10.07 0.03 -0.07
CA LEU A 170 11.49 0.29 -0.30
C LEU A 170 12.28 0.13 1.00
N VAL A 171 13.50 -0.40 0.89
CA VAL A 171 14.39 -0.65 2.03
C VAL A 171 15.60 0.27 1.94
N GLY A 172 15.80 1.09 2.97
CA GLY A 172 16.88 2.07 3.04
C GLY A 172 17.69 1.93 4.33
N GLY A 173 18.62 2.88 4.55
CA GLY A 173 19.39 2.96 5.79
C GLY A 173 20.11 1.67 6.17
N GLU A 174 20.81 1.04 5.21
CA GLU A 174 21.49 -0.24 5.41
C GLU A 174 20.56 -1.38 5.89
N GLY A 175 19.28 -1.35 5.44
CA GLY A 175 18.28 -2.34 5.81
C GLY A 175 17.51 -2.04 7.10
N SER A 176 17.76 -0.89 7.73
CA SER A 176 17.12 -0.54 9.01
C SER A 176 15.77 0.20 8.88
N THR A 177 15.49 0.78 7.71
CA THR A 177 14.28 1.57 7.47
C THR A 177 13.51 1.05 6.27
N VAL A 178 12.18 0.93 6.41
CA VAL A 178 11.28 0.59 5.30
C VAL A 178 10.30 1.73 5.03
N LYS A 179 10.00 1.97 3.75
CA LYS A 179 9.10 3.04 3.32
C LYS A 179 8.13 2.55 2.26
N ILE A 180 6.85 2.88 2.44
CA ILE A 180 5.79 2.63 1.47
C ILE A 180 5.94 3.65 0.33
N CYS A 181 5.83 3.20 -0.92
CA CYS A 181 5.91 4.00 -2.13
C CYS A 181 4.81 3.64 -3.13
N ASP A 182 4.73 4.38 -4.23
CA ASP A 182 3.78 4.21 -5.33
C ASP A 182 2.31 4.42 -4.95
N PHE A 183 1.88 5.68 -4.91
CA PHE A 183 0.53 6.11 -4.62
C PHE A 183 -0.38 6.21 -5.87
N GLY A 184 0.01 5.58 -6.99
CA GLY A 184 -0.72 5.63 -8.25
C GLY A 184 -2.13 5.05 -8.18
N LEU A 185 -2.38 4.11 -7.26
CA LEU A 185 -3.70 3.52 -7.01
C LEU A 185 -4.37 4.05 -5.73
N ALA A 186 -3.75 4.96 -4.99
CA ALA A 186 -4.29 5.45 -3.73
C ALA A 186 -5.56 6.30 -3.93
N ILE A 187 -6.40 6.33 -2.90
CA ILE A 187 -7.62 7.16 -2.84
C ILE A 187 -7.71 7.92 -1.51
N ARG A 188 -8.57 8.94 -1.51
CA ARG A 188 -9.04 9.57 -0.28
C ARG A 188 -10.36 8.95 0.18
N MET A 189 -10.50 8.72 1.47
CA MET A 189 -11.73 8.18 2.07
C MET A 189 -12.90 9.18 2.09
N ASP A 190 -12.67 10.45 1.72
CA ASP A 190 -13.72 11.46 1.53
C ASP A 190 -14.28 11.48 0.10
N GLU A 191 -13.75 10.65 -0.80
CA GLU A 191 -14.33 10.41 -2.13
C GLU A 191 -15.55 9.49 -2.00
N SER A 192 -16.55 9.72 -2.87
CA SER A 192 -17.78 8.92 -2.85
C SER A 192 -17.57 7.55 -3.50
N PRO A 193 -18.07 6.45 -2.90
CA PRO A 193 -18.12 5.15 -3.56
C PRO A 193 -19.08 5.17 -4.79
N PRO A 194 -19.02 4.21 -5.71
CA PRO A 194 -18.25 2.97 -5.61
C PRO A 194 -16.77 3.18 -5.91
N TYR A 195 -15.91 2.45 -5.17
CA TYR A 195 -14.49 2.45 -5.44
C TYR A 195 -14.11 1.39 -6.48
N GLU A 196 -13.05 1.66 -7.23
CA GLU A 196 -12.57 0.76 -8.27
C GLU A 196 -11.99 -0.53 -7.69
N HIS A 197 -12.15 -1.64 -8.41
CA HIS A 197 -11.46 -2.91 -8.17
C HIS A 197 -10.04 -2.82 -8.74
N VAL A 198 -9.08 -2.49 -7.89
CA VAL A 198 -7.67 -2.26 -8.25
C VAL A 198 -6.72 -2.82 -7.20
N GLY A 199 -5.48 -3.07 -7.59
CA GLY A 199 -4.44 -3.59 -6.71
C GLY A 199 -3.79 -4.85 -7.29
N THR A 200 -2.89 -5.44 -6.53
CA THR A 200 -2.19 -6.68 -6.90
C THR A 200 -2.89 -7.87 -6.28
N LEU A 201 -3.37 -8.79 -7.11
CA LEU A 201 -4.25 -9.90 -6.77
C LEU A 201 -3.85 -10.65 -5.49
N TRP A 202 -2.59 -11.02 -5.35
CA TRP A 202 -2.11 -11.84 -4.22
C TRP A 202 -2.15 -11.15 -2.85
N TYR A 203 -2.25 -9.81 -2.84
CA TYR A 203 -2.32 -8.98 -1.62
C TYR A 203 -3.68 -8.31 -1.45
N MET A 204 -4.64 -8.59 -2.35
CA MET A 204 -5.94 -7.95 -2.37
C MET A 204 -6.86 -8.54 -1.30
N ALA A 205 -7.56 -7.66 -0.57
CA ALA A 205 -8.46 -8.06 0.50
C ALA A 205 -9.73 -8.76 -0.03
N PRO A 206 -10.30 -9.72 0.73
CA PRO A 206 -11.48 -10.48 0.28
C PRO A 206 -12.68 -9.61 -0.10
N GLU A 207 -12.93 -8.52 0.62
CA GLU A 207 -14.01 -7.58 0.31
C GLU A 207 -13.83 -6.88 -1.04
N MET A 208 -12.58 -6.62 -1.46
CA MET A 208 -12.30 -6.07 -2.79
C MET A 208 -12.55 -7.12 -3.88
N LEU A 209 -12.05 -8.35 -3.68
CA LEU A 209 -12.26 -9.48 -4.59
C LEU A 209 -13.75 -9.83 -4.76
N LEU A 210 -14.55 -9.62 -3.71
CA LEU A 210 -16.00 -9.82 -3.72
C LEU A 210 -16.78 -8.62 -4.30
N GLY A 211 -16.09 -7.55 -4.72
CA GLY A 211 -16.70 -6.37 -5.32
C GLY A 211 -17.46 -5.48 -4.32
N LYS A 212 -17.05 -5.44 -3.05
CA LYS A 212 -17.64 -4.52 -2.06
C LYS A 212 -17.36 -3.09 -2.50
N PRO A 213 -18.40 -2.26 -2.79
CA PRO A 213 -18.19 -0.96 -3.42
C PRO A 213 -17.65 0.12 -2.48
N ASP A 214 -17.80 -0.08 -1.15
CA ASP A 214 -17.53 0.87 -0.08
C ASP A 214 -16.50 0.31 0.93
N TYR A 215 -15.44 -0.36 0.42
CA TYR A 215 -14.35 -0.81 1.28
C TYR A 215 -13.57 0.40 1.86
N ASP A 216 -12.79 0.17 2.91
CA ASP A 216 -12.09 1.22 3.65
C ASP A 216 -10.58 0.93 3.80
N ALA A 217 -9.92 1.65 4.72
CA ALA A 217 -8.50 1.50 5.02
C ALA A 217 -8.08 0.09 5.51
N LEU A 218 -9.04 -0.76 5.86
CA LEU A 218 -8.76 -2.13 6.31
C LEU A 218 -8.22 -3.02 5.19
N VAL A 219 -8.41 -2.63 3.91
CA VAL A 219 -7.78 -3.34 2.78
C VAL A 219 -6.26 -3.27 2.84
N ASP A 220 -5.69 -2.14 3.29
CA ASP A 220 -4.24 -1.99 3.48
C ASP A 220 -3.73 -2.86 4.63
N THR A 221 -4.50 -3.02 5.71
CA THR A 221 -4.09 -3.88 6.84
C THR A 221 -4.12 -5.37 6.47
N TRP A 222 -5.04 -5.79 5.60
CA TRP A 222 -4.99 -7.12 4.99
C TRP A 222 -3.71 -7.31 4.17
N SER A 223 -3.40 -6.38 3.26
CA SER A 223 -2.19 -6.44 2.45
C SER A 223 -0.92 -6.51 3.31
N LEU A 224 -0.87 -5.75 4.42
CA LEU A 224 0.21 -5.84 5.42
C LEU A 224 0.25 -7.21 6.12
N GLY A 225 -0.88 -7.86 6.33
CA GLY A 225 -0.96 -9.24 6.80
C GLY A 225 -0.32 -10.22 5.82
N CYS A 226 -0.59 -10.07 4.52
CA CYS A 226 0.04 -10.86 3.45
C CYS A 226 1.56 -10.63 3.40
N VAL A 227 2.01 -9.38 3.49
CA VAL A 227 3.44 -9.04 3.55
C VAL A 227 4.11 -9.66 4.79
N MET A 228 3.45 -9.62 5.96
CA MET A 228 3.97 -10.27 7.18
C MET A 228 4.11 -11.77 6.99
N ALA A 229 3.10 -12.42 6.41
CA ALA A 229 3.13 -13.84 6.11
C ALA A 229 4.30 -14.21 5.19
N GLU A 230 4.50 -13.43 4.13
CA GLU A 230 5.59 -13.63 3.17
C GLU A 230 6.97 -13.42 3.80
N LEU A 231 7.15 -12.41 4.65
CA LEU A 231 8.40 -12.21 5.40
C LEU A 231 8.75 -13.41 6.28
N ILE A 232 7.75 -14.09 6.88
CA ILE A 232 7.96 -15.23 7.77
C ILE A 232 8.18 -16.53 7.00
N SER A 233 7.45 -16.74 5.89
CA SER A 233 7.51 -17.97 5.11
C SER A 233 8.56 -17.96 4.00
N GLY A 234 8.92 -16.75 3.50
CA GLY A 234 9.79 -16.55 2.35
C GLY A 234 9.06 -16.61 1.00
N SER A 235 7.73 -16.76 0.98
CA SER A 235 6.92 -16.81 -0.25
C SER A 235 5.54 -16.20 0.00
N PRO A 236 4.86 -15.67 -1.03
CA PRO A 236 3.49 -15.17 -0.90
C PRO A 236 2.55 -16.26 -0.35
N LEU A 237 1.63 -15.85 0.53
CA LEU A 237 0.72 -16.79 1.19
C LEU A 237 -0.42 -17.25 0.28
N PHE A 238 -0.96 -16.34 -0.52
CA PHE A 238 -2.08 -16.60 -1.43
C PHE A 238 -1.66 -16.29 -2.86
N MET A 239 -1.69 -17.28 -3.76
CA MET A 239 -1.27 -17.11 -5.14
C MET A 239 -2.31 -17.74 -6.08
N ALA A 240 -2.98 -16.92 -6.86
CA ALA A 240 -3.90 -17.35 -7.90
C ALA A 240 -3.75 -16.47 -9.15
N SER A 241 -4.45 -16.85 -10.23
CA SER A 241 -4.44 -16.15 -11.51
C SER A 241 -5.66 -15.26 -11.74
N ASP A 242 -6.70 -15.41 -10.92
CA ASP A 242 -7.95 -14.65 -11.00
C ASP A 242 -8.61 -14.50 -9.62
N ASP A 243 -9.62 -13.65 -9.52
CA ASP A 243 -10.30 -13.29 -8.27
C ASP A 243 -10.96 -14.48 -7.59
N ALA A 244 -11.59 -15.37 -8.36
CA ALA A 244 -12.27 -16.54 -7.82
C ALA A 244 -11.27 -17.53 -7.23
N GLY A 245 -10.17 -17.78 -7.94
CA GLY A 245 -9.06 -18.60 -7.46
C GLY A 245 -8.38 -17.99 -6.23
N GLN A 246 -8.24 -16.67 -6.19
CA GLN A 246 -7.67 -15.96 -5.03
C GLN A 246 -8.56 -16.08 -3.80
N LEU A 247 -9.87 -15.91 -3.95
CA LEU A 247 -10.83 -16.16 -2.86
C LEU A 247 -10.80 -17.62 -2.39
N ALA A 248 -10.69 -18.57 -3.33
CA ALA A 248 -10.56 -19.98 -2.99
C ALA A 248 -9.30 -20.25 -2.17
N ALA A 249 -8.13 -19.73 -2.60
CA ALA A 249 -6.87 -19.86 -1.87
C ALA A 249 -6.94 -19.25 -0.47
N ILE A 250 -7.57 -18.08 -0.33
CA ILE A 250 -7.78 -17.44 0.97
C ILE A 250 -8.64 -18.30 1.88
N PHE A 251 -9.77 -18.82 1.37
CA PHE A 251 -10.71 -19.59 2.18
C PHE A 251 -10.23 -21.03 2.45
N GLU A 252 -9.33 -21.56 1.65
CA GLU A 252 -8.66 -22.84 1.93
C GLU A 252 -7.78 -22.74 3.20
N VAL A 253 -7.11 -21.61 3.39
CA VAL A 253 -6.22 -21.38 4.54
C VAL A 253 -6.99 -20.84 5.75
N LEU A 254 -7.88 -19.87 5.55
CA LEU A 254 -8.54 -19.15 6.66
C LEU A 254 -9.90 -19.74 7.04
N GLY A 255 -10.42 -20.68 6.23
CA GLY A 255 -11.79 -21.14 6.31
C GLY A 255 -12.77 -20.20 5.61
N ALA A 256 -13.77 -20.77 4.93
CA ALA A 256 -14.80 -19.97 4.27
C ALA A 256 -15.69 -19.28 5.31
N PRO A 257 -15.95 -17.98 5.17
CA PRO A 257 -16.89 -17.28 6.02
C PRO A 257 -18.33 -17.83 5.87
N ASP A 258 -19.13 -17.63 6.90
CA ASP A 258 -20.56 -17.95 6.90
C ASP A 258 -21.40 -16.77 7.43
N GLN A 259 -22.72 -16.98 7.53
CA GLN A 259 -23.67 -15.97 8.02
C GLN A 259 -23.33 -15.46 9.44
N THR A 260 -22.64 -16.24 10.25
CA THR A 260 -22.30 -15.85 11.64
C THR A 260 -20.97 -15.10 11.72
N THR A 261 -20.03 -15.46 10.86
CA THR A 261 -18.67 -14.90 10.84
C THR A 261 -18.58 -13.65 9.97
N TRP A 262 -19.29 -13.63 8.82
CA TRP A 262 -19.35 -12.48 7.92
C TRP A 262 -20.70 -12.45 7.18
N PRO A 263 -21.75 -11.84 7.77
CA PRO A 263 -23.10 -11.82 7.20
C PRO A 263 -23.17 -11.27 5.77
N TRP A 264 -22.42 -10.21 5.47
CA TRP A 264 -22.39 -9.61 4.13
C TRP A 264 -21.88 -10.61 3.07
N PHE A 265 -20.86 -11.41 3.39
CA PHE A 265 -20.35 -12.45 2.48
C PHE A 265 -21.46 -13.39 2.00
N SER A 266 -22.34 -13.82 2.90
CA SER A 266 -23.42 -14.76 2.57
C SER A 266 -24.43 -14.21 1.56
N SER A 267 -24.45 -12.89 1.33
CA SER A 267 -25.29 -12.23 0.32
C SER A 267 -24.60 -12.08 -1.04
N THR A 268 -23.33 -12.45 -1.16
CA THR A 268 -22.56 -12.31 -2.41
C THR A 268 -22.87 -13.42 -3.41
N PRO A 269 -22.74 -13.16 -4.73
CA PRO A 269 -22.84 -14.19 -5.75
C PRO A 269 -21.83 -15.34 -5.56
N PHE A 270 -20.63 -15.03 -5.06
CA PHE A 270 -19.59 -16.02 -4.80
C PHE A 270 -20.01 -17.01 -3.69
N ALA A 271 -20.63 -16.53 -2.62
CA ALA A 271 -21.16 -17.42 -1.57
C ALA A 271 -22.24 -18.37 -2.11
N ALA A 272 -23.13 -17.89 -3.00
CA ALA A 272 -24.11 -18.73 -3.67
C ALA A 272 -23.44 -19.80 -4.54
N LEU A 273 -22.39 -19.42 -5.30
CA LEU A 273 -21.61 -20.37 -6.10
C LEU A 273 -20.98 -21.47 -5.25
N VAL A 274 -20.33 -21.10 -4.14
CA VAL A 274 -19.72 -22.07 -3.19
C VAL A 274 -20.75 -23.05 -2.63
N GLN A 275 -21.97 -22.58 -2.36
CA GLN A 275 -23.06 -23.46 -1.88
C GLN A 275 -23.57 -24.45 -2.94
N MET A 276 -23.53 -24.04 -4.22
CA MET A 276 -24.01 -24.87 -5.35
C MET A 276 -22.98 -25.91 -5.82
N MET A 277 -21.71 -25.75 -5.47
CA MET A 277 -20.59 -26.61 -5.90
C MET A 277 -20.04 -27.38 -4.67
N PRO A 278 -20.57 -28.57 -4.36
CA PRO A 278 -20.10 -29.39 -3.23
C PRO A 278 -18.61 -29.75 -3.31
N GLU A 279 -18.04 -29.74 -4.51
CA GLU A 279 -16.61 -29.98 -4.79
C GLU A 279 -15.72 -28.85 -4.28
N LEU A 280 -16.28 -27.62 -4.21
CA LEU A 280 -15.68 -26.47 -3.53
C LEU A 280 -16.00 -26.48 -2.03
N HIS A 281 -16.18 -27.64 -1.41
CA HIS A 281 -16.34 -27.75 0.04
C HIS A 281 -15.10 -27.15 0.72
N MET A 282 -15.08 -25.83 0.74
CA MET A 282 -14.04 -25.08 1.41
C MET A 282 -14.04 -25.47 2.86
N LYS A 283 -12.88 -25.86 3.34
CA LYS A 283 -12.70 -26.23 4.75
C LYS A 283 -13.25 -25.10 5.61
N ARG A 284 -14.11 -25.40 6.55
CA ARG A 284 -14.59 -24.43 7.54
C ARG A 284 -13.58 -24.16 8.63
N SER A 285 -12.52 -24.95 8.70
CA SER A 285 -11.46 -24.83 9.70
C SER A 285 -10.38 -23.87 9.22
N ASN A 286 -9.99 -22.95 10.09
CA ASN A 286 -8.85 -22.08 9.87
C ASN A 286 -7.55 -22.87 10.06
N LEU A 287 -6.75 -22.97 9.01
CA LEU A 287 -5.47 -23.70 8.96
C LEU A 287 -4.25 -22.77 9.10
N LEU A 288 -4.46 -21.46 9.29
CA LEU A 288 -3.37 -20.49 9.36
C LEU A 288 -2.30 -20.88 10.39
N ARG A 289 -2.71 -21.53 11.51
CA ARG A 289 -1.77 -21.98 12.54
C ARG A 289 -0.90 -23.16 12.07
N GLU A 290 -1.40 -23.96 11.14
CA GLU A 290 -0.63 -25.06 10.54
C GLU A 290 0.44 -24.51 9.60
N GLU A 291 0.13 -23.45 8.84
CA GLU A 291 1.08 -22.74 7.98
C GLU A 291 2.17 -22.00 8.79
N PHE A 292 1.80 -21.47 9.95
CA PHE A 292 2.67 -20.72 10.85
C PHE A 292 2.78 -21.38 12.23
N PRO A 293 3.43 -22.56 12.34
CA PRO A 293 3.59 -23.25 13.62
C PRO A 293 4.45 -22.45 14.60
N LYS A 294 4.38 -22.80 15.90
CA LYS A 294 5.13 -22.10 16.98
C LYS A 294 6.65 -22.06 16.76
N THR A 295 7.17 -22.95 15.92
CA THR A 295 8.58 -22.97 15.52
C THR A 295 8.94 -21.89 14.52
N LYS A 296 7.97 -21.37 13.77
CA LYS A 296 8.17 -20.27 12.80
C LYS A 296 7.75 -18.91 13.37
N LEU A 297 6.69 -18.85 14.20
CA LEU A 297 6.13 -17.60 14.69
C LEU A 297 5.63 -17.77 16.14
N SER A 298 6.03 -16.85 17.01
CA SER A 298 5.57 -16.82 18.39
C SER A 298 4.04 -16.70 18.51
N GLU A 299 3.49 -17.00 19.67
CA GLU A 299 2.04 -16.92 19.89
C GLU A 299 1.52 -15.50 19.67
N GLU A 300 2.19 -14.51 20.20
CA GLU A 300 1.81 -13.10 20.02
C GLU A 300 1.95 -12.65 18.56
N GLY A 301 3.00 -13.11 17.85
CA GLY A 301 3.14 -12.83 16.42
C GLY A 301 2.01 -13.46 15.60
N PHE A 302 1.62 -14.69 15.93
CA PHE A 302 0.50 -15.35 15.28
C PHE A 302 -0.83 -14.64 15.53
N GLN A 303 -1.08 -14.18 16.74
CA GLN A 303 -2.30 -13.42 17.07
C GLN A 303 -2.38 -12.13 16.26
N LEU A 304 -1.26 -11.42 16.09
CA LEU A 304 -1.21 -10.24 15.22
C LEU A 304 -1.49 -10.61 13.75
N LEU A 305 -0.82 -11.63 13.23
CA LEU A 305 -1.01 -12.10 11.84
C LEU A 305 -2.48 -12.50 11.60
N SER A 306 -3.05 -13.29 12.48
CA SER A 306 -4.45 -13.71 12.40
C SER A 306 -5.42 -12.53 12.47
N GLY A 307 -5.11 -11.52 13.30
CA GLY A 307 -5.91 -10.29 13.38
C GLY A 307 -5.86 -9.44 12.12
N LEU A 308 -4.71 -9.40 11.43
CA LEU A 308 -4.56 -8.72 10.13
C LEU A 308 -5.23 -9.51 8.99
N LEU A 309 -5.11 -10.85 9.00
CA LEU A 309 -5.70 -11.75 8.00
C LEU A 309 -7.10 -12.24 8.42
N THR A 310 -7.93 -11.35 8.93
CA THR A 310 -9.34 -11.63 9.22
C THR A 310 -10.19 -11.28 8.02
N CYS A 311 -10.93 -12.26 7.44
CA CYS A 311 -11.72 -12.05 6.21
C CYS A 311 -12.78 -10.96 6.37
N ASN A 312 -13.54 -10.97 7.49
CA ASN A 312 -14.50 -9.93 7.78
C ASN A 312 -13.81 -8.62 8.16
N PRO A 313 -13.88 -7.54 7.34
CA PRO A 313 -13.21 -6.29 7.63
C PRO A 313 -13.65 -5.67 8.98
N ASP A 314 -14.92 -5.83 9.39
CA ASP A 314 -15.42 -5.28 10.67
C ASP A 314 -14.74 -5.89 11.91
N LYS A 315 -14.08 -7.05 11.75
CA LYS A 315 -13.35 -7.75 12.80
C LYS A 315 -11.84 -7.69 12.62
N ARG A 316 -11.36 -7.16 11.47
CA ARG A 316 -9.95 -7.05 11.15
C ARG A 316 -9.30 -5.95 11.99
N LEU A 317 -8.04 -6.15 12.38
CA LEU A 317 -7.28 -5.12 13.09
C LEU A 317 -7.04 -3.90 12.20
N THR A 318 -7.35 -2.72 12.72
CA THR A 318 -6.84 -1.46 12.15
C THR A 318 -5.34 -1.34 12.40
N ALA A 319 -4.62 -0.55 11.61
CA ALA A 319 -3.19 -0.28 11.85
C ALA A 319 -2.94 0.28 13.26
N ALA A 320 -3.83 1.13 13.75
CA ALA A 320 -3.77 1.70 15.11
C ALA A 320 -3.97 0.65 16.21
N ALA A 321 -4.86 -0.33 16.00
CA ALA A 321 -5.07 -1.45 16.94
C ALA A 321 -3.89 -2.42 16.91
N ALA A 322 -3.40 -2.75 15.72
CA ALA A 322 -2.25 -3.63 15.51
C ALA A 322 -0.99 -3.12 16.22
N LEU A 323 -0.70 -1.82 16.16
CA LEU A 323 0.44 -1.20 16.85
C LEU A 323 0.38 -1.30 18.39
N LYS A 324 -0.80 -1.51 18.97
CA LYS A 324 -0.97 -1.72 20.42
C LYS A 324 -0.79 -3.18 20.85
N HIS A 325 -0.59 -4.08 19.88
CA HIS A 325 -0.49 -5.52 20.15
C HIS A 325 0.73 -5.85 21.01
N PRO A 326 0.61 -6.79 21.97
CA PRO A 326 1.71 -7.17 22.89
C PRO A 326 2.98 -7.63 22.17
N TRP A 327 2.88 -8.13 20.94
CA TRP A 327 4.03 -8.54 20.12
C TRP A 327 5.08 -7.43 19.97
N PHE A 328 4.65 -6.16 19.85
CA PHE A 328 5.55 -5.01 19.71
C PHE A 328 6.19 -4.55 21.02
N LYS A 329 5.64 -4.94 22.20
CA LYS A 329 6.26 -4.59 23.50
C LYS A 329 7.67 -5.15 23.67
N LYS A 330 7.97 -6.25 22.97
CA LYS A 330 9.30 -6.88 22.98
C LYS A 330 10.37 -6.09 22.21
N MET A 331 10.01 -5.00 21.50
CA MET A 331 10.99 -4.12 20.84
C MET A 331 11.70 -3.20 21.84
N ASN A 332 11.11 -2.95 23.00
CA ASN A 332 11.63 -2.05 24.04
C ASN A 332 12.26 -2.80 25.22
N ALA A 333 12.45 -4.12 25.12
CA ALA A 333 13.21 -4.87 26.11
C ALA A 333 14.71 -4.70 25.85
N PRO A 334 15.51 -4.33 26.86
CA PRO A 334 16.97 -4.16 26.72
C PRO A 334 17.69 -5.46 26.38
#